data_5d2e5f6913b618bc5e59c50924ba258c
#
_entry.id   5d2e5f6913b618bc5e59c50924ba258c
#
_cell.length_a   1.000
_cell.length_b   1.000
_cell.length_c   1.000
_cell.angle_alpha   90.00
_cell.angle_beta   90.00
_cell.angle_gamma   90.00
#
_symmetry.space_group_name_H-M   'P 1'
#
loop_
_entity.id
_entity.type
_entity.pdbx_description
1 polymer ?
#
loop_
_entity_poly.entity_id
_entity_poly.type
_entity_poly.pdbx_seq_one_letter_code
_entity_poly.pdbx_strand_id
1 'polypeptide(L)'
;MIILKTTDLTRNFGGLCAVNKVNMEIHEHELIGLIGPNGAGKTTLFNLLTGVYEPSSGTVELNVNGEMKSIGGLKPYVITGLGLARTFQNIRLFKKLTVLDNVKIAMHKNIKYGVLAGILRLPKYYAEEERVEKEAIALLKEVGLDHKKDELACNLPYGEQRRLEIARALATNPKILFLDEPAAGMNPQETNDLTKLIHDIKDKFNVTIILIEHDMSLVMTICERIYVLDYGKCIANGVPEEIKNNPRVIEAYLGEEI
;
A
#
# COMPACT_ATOMS: atom_id res chain seq x y z
N MET A 1 2.65 -15.15 -11.25
CA MET A 1 3.90 -14.59 -11.83
C MET A 1 4.56 -13.67 -10.81
N ILE A 2 5.93 -13.55 -10.80
CA ILE A 2 6.58 -12.59 -9.88
C ILE A 2 6.27 -11.17 -10.35
N ILE A 3 5.70 -10.34 -9.46
CA ILE A 3 5.36 -8.94 -9.74
C ILE A 3 6.38 -7.96 -9.16
N LEU A 4 6.97 -8.29 -8.01
CA LEU A 4 8.02 -7.49 -7.37
C LEU A 4 9.11 -8.41 -6.82
N LYS A 5 10.36 -8.02 -7.01
CA LYS A 5 11.54 -8.77 -6.53
C LYS A 5 12.56 -7.83 -5.92
N THR A 6 13.18 -8.24 -4.82
CA THR A 6 14.38 -7.58 -4.28
C THR A 6 15.53 -8.56 -4.25
N THR A 7 16.73 -8.07 -4.58
CA THR A 7 17.95 -8.85 -4.53
C THR A 7 19.01 -8.09 -3.73
N ASP A 8 19.45 -8.68 -2.60
CA ASP A 8 20.42 -8.15 -1.66
C ASP A 8 20.16 -6.68 -1.27
N LEU A 9 18.86 -6.32 -1.18
CA LEU A 9 18.43 -4.95 -0.92
C LEU A 9 18.95 -4.46 0.43
N THR A 10 19.73 -3.36 0.39
CA THR A 10 20.40 -2.84 1.57
C THR A 10 20.22 -1.33 1.68
N ARG A 11 20.00 -0.85 2.92
CA ARG A 11 19.97 0.58 3.24
C ARG A 11 20.73 0.89 4.52
N ASN A 12 21.72 1.78 4.39
CA ASN A 12 22.50 2.30 5.49
C ASN A 12 22.14 3.78 5.76
N PHE A 13 22.09 4.14 7.03
CA PHE A 13 21.99 5.52 7.50
C PHE A 13 23.20 5.80 8.39
N GLY A 14 24.24 6.42 7.83
CA GLY A 14 25.51 6.55 8.52
C GLY A 14 26.08 5.17 8.89
N GLY A 15 26.30 4.93 10.18
CA GLY A 15 26.78 3.64 10.68
C GLY A 15 25.71 2.57 10.91
N LEU A 16 24.42 2.91 10.80
CA LEU A 16 23.30 1.98 11.01
C LEU A 16 22.87 1.32 9.70
N CYS A 17 22.91 -0.01 9.64
CA CYS A 17 22.34 -0.79 8.56
C CYS A 17 20.88 -1.13 8.89
N ALA A 18 19.92 -0.34 8.37
CA ALA A 18 18.51 -0.48 8.69
C ALA A 18 17.79 -1.57 7.85
N VAL A 19 18.32 -1.89 6.66
CA VAL A 19 17.91 -3.03 5.82
C VAL A 19 19.17 -3.66 5.28
N ASN A 20 19.32 -4.97 5.46
CA ASN A 20 20.56 -5.69 5.20
C ASN A 20 20.33 -6.93 4.35
N LYS A 21 20.65 -6.83 3.05
CA LYS A 21 20.58 -7.90 2.06
C LYS A 21 19.23 -8.64 2.07
N VAL A 22 18.13 -7.86 2.07
CA VAL A 22 16.77 -8.42 2.05
C VAL A 22 16.45 -8.90 0.64
N ASN A 23 16.08 -10.20 0.55
CA ASN A 23 15.63 -10.86 -0.65
C ASN A 23 14.14 -11.20 -0.49
N MET A 24 13.30 -10.72 -1.41
CA MET A 24 11.86 -10.98 -1.44
C MET A 24 11.40 -11.25 -2.88
N GLU A 25 10.44 -12.14 -3.01
CA GLU A 25 9.73 -12.40 -4.26
C GLU A 25 8.23 -12.34 -3.97
N ILE A 26 7.53 -11.40 -4.59
CA ILE A 26 6.11 -11.17 -4.46
C ILE A 26 5.44 -11.63 -5.73
N HIS A 27 4.40 -12.46 -5.62
CA HIS A 27 3.63 -12.92 -6.77
C HIS A 27 2.36 -12.09 -6.96
N GLU A 28 1.84 -12.11 -8.18
CA GLU A 28 0.57 -11.46 -8.48
C GLU A 28 -0.55 -12.04 -7.62
N HIS A 29 -1.45 -11.16 -7.17
CA HIS A 29 -2.67 -11.50 -6.42
C HIS A 29 -2.43 -12.12 -5.03
N GLU A 30 -1.23 -11.99 -4.47
CA GLU A 30 -0.95 -12.37 -3.09
C GLU A 30 -1.35 -11.24 -2.11
N LEU A 31 -1.79 -11.62 -0.92
CA LEU A 31 -1.87 -10.76 0.25
C LEU A 31 -0.75 -11.15 1.21
N ILE A 32 0.25 -10.28 1.33
CA ILE A 32 1.49 -10.54 2.04
C ILE A 32 1.60 -9.66 3.27
N GLY A 33 1.91 -10.25 4.41
CA GLY A 33 2.28 -9.56 5.63
C GLY A 33 3.79 -9.30 5.70
N LEU A 34 4.16 -8.09 6.11
CA LEU A 34 5.52 -7.75 6.51
C LEU A 34 5.51 -7.40 7.99
N ILE A 35 6.02 -8.30 8.81
CA ILE A 35 6.01 -8.18 10.26
C ILE A 35 7.42 -8.15 10.85
N GLY A 36 7.53 -7.94 12.14
CA GLY A 36 8.77 -7.91 12.89
C GLY A 36 8.68 -6.94 14.06
N PRO A 37 9.61 -7.02 15.00
CA PRO A 37 9.69 -6.13 16.16
C PRO A 37 9.81 -4.64 15.78
N ASN A 38 9.70 -3.77 16.79
CA ASN A 38 9.96 -2.33 16.61
C ASN A 38 11.44 -2.14 16.23
N GLY A 39 11.70 -1.25 15.27
CA GLY A 39 13.07 -1.09 14.78
C GLY A 39 13.59 -2.18 13.83
N ALA A 40 12.83 -3.24 13.53
CA ALA A 40 13.24 -4.32 12.62
C ALA A 40 13.53 -3.87 11.17
N GLY A 41 13.17 -2.63 10.78
CA GLY A 41 13.42 -2.09 9.44
C GLY A 41 12.22 -2.14 8.49
N LYS A 42 11.02 -2.52 8.94
CA LYS A 42 9.80 -2.64 8.12
C LYS A 42 9.47 -1.37 7.33
N THR A 43 9.34 -0.25 8.02
CA THR A 43 9.05 1.06 7.39
C THR A 43 10.16 1.49 6.43
N THR A 44 11.43 1.19 6.77
CA THR A 44 12.57 1.47 5.88
C THR A 44 12.47 0.63 4.60
N LEU A 45 12.15 -0.65 4.72
CA LEU A 45 11.94 -1.53 3.56
C LEU A 45 10.77 -1.03 2.68
N PHE A 46 9.63 -0.69 3.28
CA PHE A 46 8.50 -0.07 2.54
C PHE A 46 8.92 1.21 1.79
N ASN A 47 9.71 2.05 2.45
CA ASN A 47 10.22 3.29 1.85
C ASN A 47 11.17 3.03 0.67
N LEU A 48 11.95 1.96 0.72
CA LEU A 48 12.79 1.51 -0.40
C LEU A 48 11.95 1.00 -1.57
N LEU A 49 10.95 0.14 -1.29
CA LEU A 49 10.08 -0.46 -2.30
C LEU A 49 9.20 0.59 -3.00
N THR A 50 8.88 1.69 -2.32
CA THR A 50 8.01 2.76 -2.82
C THR A 50 8.76 4.01 -3.29
N GLY A 51 10.12 3.97 -3.33
CA GLY A 51 10.97 5.02 -3.87
C GLY A 51 11.10 6.27 -2.99
N VAL A 52 10.69 6.18 -1.70
CA VAL A 52 10.93 7.27 -0.73
C VAL A 52 12.40 7.30 -0.32
N TYR A 53 13.03 6.13 -0.23
CA TYR A 53 14.47 6.01 -0.03
C TYR A 53 15.12 5.31 -1.23
N GLU A 54 16.34 5.71 -1.53
CA GLU A 54 17.19 5.06 -2.51
C GLU A 54 17.97 3.92 -1.84
N PRO A 55 18.10 2.74 -2.46
CA PRO A 55 18.96 1.67 -1.97
C PRO A 55 20.43 2.11 -1.83
N SER A 56 21.11 1.68 -0.76
CA SER A 56 22.57 1.81 -0.67
C SER A 56 23.27 0.77 -1.54
N SER A 57 22.68 -0.42 -1.68
CA SER A 57 23.09 -1.49 -2.60
C SER A 57 21.95 -2.48 -2.82
N GLY A 58 22.10 -3.40 -3.76
CA GLY A 58 21.07 -4.33 -4.16
C GLY A 58 20.07 -3.71 -5.13
N THR A 59 19.04 -4.47 -5.51
CA THR A 59 18.04 -4.06 -6.51
C THR A 59 16.62 -4.22 -6.01
N VAL A 60 15.73 -3.39 -6.55
CA VAL A 60 14.27 -3.54 -6.49
C VAL A 60 13.77 -3.57 -7.92
N GLU A 61 13.09 -4.63 -8.30
CA GLU A 61 12.59 -4.85 -9.65
C GLU A 61 11.07 -5.05 -9.63
N LEU A 62 10.37 -4.39 -10.54
CA LEU A 62 8.92 -4.46 -10.73
C LEU A 62 8.62 -5.04 -12.11
N ASN A 63 7.67 -5.95 -12.19
CA ASN A 63 7.17 -6.45 -13.46
C ASN A 63 6.28 -5.40 -14.13
N VAL A 64 6.75 -4.89 -15.26
CA VAL A 64 6.03 -3.94 -16.09
C VAL A 64 5.77 -4.57 -17.45
N ASN A 65 4.53 -5.00 -17.67
CA ASN A 65 4.10 -5.61 -18.94
C ASN A 65 4.91 -6.88 -19.35
N GLY A 66 5.24 -7.72 -18.36
CA GLY A 66 5.98 -8.98 -18.59
C GLY A 66 7.51 -8.86 -18.48
N GLU A 67 8.04 -7.65 -18.31
CA GLU A 67 9.48 -7.42 -18.14
C GLU A 67 9.80 -6.93 -16.72
N MET A 68 10.81 -7.50 -16.07
CA MET A 68 11.33 -7.02 -14.80
C MET A 68 12.17 -5.77 -15.03
N LYS A 69 11.74 -4.63 -14.45
CA LYS A 69 12.42 -3.34 -14.56
C LYS A 69 12.89 -2.87 -13.20
N SER A 70 14.14 -2.42 -13.12
CA SER A 70 14.66 -1.83 -11.90
C SER A 70 13.93 -0.52 -11.60
N ILE A 71 13.43 -0.41 -10.36
CA ILE A 71 12.75 0.78 -9.84
C ILE A 71 13.52 1.45 -8.69
N GLY A 72 14.66 0.86 -8.26
CA GLY A 72 15.51 1.41 -7.22
C GLY A 72 16.00 2.82 -7.60
N GLY A 73 15.82 3.79 -6.70
CA GLY A 73 16.20 5.19 -6.93
C GLY A 73 15.22 6.00 -7.79
N LEU A 74 14.16 5.40 -8.34
CA LEU A 74 13.10 6.14 -9.01
C LEU A 74 12.25 6.92 -7.99
N LYS A 75 11.79 8.10 -8.40
CA LYS A 75 10.91 8.93 -7.56
C LYS A 75 9.54 8.29 -7.38
N PRO A 76 8.86 8.48 -6.22
CA PRO A 76 7.57 7.85 -5.91
C PRO A 76 6.50 8.04 -6.98
N TYR A 77 6.40 9.24 -7.60
CA TYR A 77 5.40 9.49 -8.64
C TYR A 77 5.65 8.67 -9.92
N VAL A 78 6.92 8.35 -10.24
CA VAL A 78 7.26 7.47 -11.36
C VAL A 78 6.84 6.04 -11.05
N ILE A 79 7.15 5.56 -9.83
CA ILE A 79 6.79 4.23 -9.35
C ILE A 79 5.26 4.07 -9.30
N THR A 80 4.53 5.10 -8.84
CA THR A 80 3.06 5.12 -8.93
C THR A 80 2.60 5.05 -10.38
N GLY A 81 3.34 5.70 -11.30
CA GLY A 81 3.13 5.59 -12.75
C GLY A 81 3.22 4.17 -13.28
N LEU A 82 4.05 3.32 -12.68
CA LEU A 82 4.25 1.93 -13.06
C LEU A 82 3.23 0.95 -12.42
N GLY A 83 2.34 1.45 -11.56
CA GLY A 83 1.26 0.65 -10.96
C GLY A 83 1.46 0.27 -9.50
N LEU A 84 2.21 1.06 -8.73
CA LEU A 84 2.47 0.84 -7.33
C LEU A 84 1.85 1.97 -6.50
N ALA A 85 0.88 1.66 -5.64
CA ALA A 85 0.26 2.64 -4.77
C ALA A 85 0.56 2.34 -3.30
N ARG A 86 0.49 3.36 -2.46
CA ARG A 86 0.74 3.25 -1.02
C ARG A 86 -0.21 4.13 -0.22
N THR A 87 -0.70 3.62 0.91
CA THR A 87 -1.22 4.42 2.02
C THR A 87 -0.08 4.80 2.97
N PHE A 88 -0.33 5.70 3.90
CA PHE A 88 0.66 6.13 4.88
C PHE A 88 0.14 5.85 6.30
N GLN A 89 1.04 5.60 7.24
CA GLN A 89 0.71 5.43 8.65
C GLN A 89 -0.13 6.61 9.17
N ASN A 90 0.30 7.83 8.91
CA ASN A 90 -0.49 9.03 9.16
C ASN A 90 -1.34 9.36 7.93
N ILE A 91 -2.65 9.37 8.06
CA ILE A 91 -3.61 9.63 6.99
C ILE A 91 -3.29 10.95 6.27
N ARG A 92 -3.10 10.88 4.95
CA ARG A 92 -2.77 12.02 4.09
C ARG A 92 -3.90 12.37 3.13
N LEU A 93 -5.01 12.85 3.68
CA LEU A 93 -6.14 13.34 2.89
C LEU A 93 -6.05 14.85 2.63
N PHE A 94 -6.66 15.29 1.54
CA PHE A 94 -6.95 16.71 1.33
C PHE A 94 -8.14 17.10 2.19
N LYS A 95 -7.86 17.48 3.44
CA LYS A 95 -8.86 17.66 4.50
C LYS A 95 -9.99 18.66 4.17
N LYS A 96 -9.69 19.69 3.36
CA LYS A 96 -10.63 20.75 2.95
C LYS A 96 -11.35 20.45 1.64
N LEU A 97 -11.12 19.29 1.04
CA LEU A 97 -11.83 18.82 -0.14
C LEU A 97 -12.87 17.78 0.25
N THR A 98 -13.87 17.61 -0.63
CA THR A 98 -14.90 16.58 -0.43
C THR A 98 -14.31 15.18 -0.52
N VAL A 99 -15.06 14.19 -0.04
CA VAL A 99 -14.75 12.77 -0.17
C VAL A 99 -14.57 12.42 -1.66
N LEU A 100 -15.48 12.88 -2.51
CA LEU A 100 -15.43 12.66 -3.96
C LEU A 100 -14.18 13.30 -4.59
N ASP A 101 -13.88 14.56 -4.26
CA ASP A 101 -12.73 15.27 -4.84
C ASP A 101 -11.40 14.61 -4.44
N ASN A 102 -11.31 14.06 -3.22
CA ASN A 102 -10.13 13.30 -2.81
C ASN A 102 -9.85 12.12 -3.73
N VAL A 103 -10.86 11.40 -4.19
CA VAL A 103 -10.73 10.28 -5.13
C VAL A 103 -10.45 10.78 -6.54
N LYS A 104 -11.21 11.79 -7.02
CA LYS A 104 -11.03 12.38 -8.37
C LYS A 104 -9.61 12.87 -8.61
N ILE A 105 -8.98 13.54 -7.64
CA ILE A 105 -7.59 14.01 -7.75
C ILE A 105 -6.62 12.86 -8.03
N ALA A 106 -6.80 11.70 -7.41
CA ALA A 106 -5.94 10.55 -7.65
C ALA A 106 -6.11 9.96 -9.07
N MET A 107 -7.25 10.18 -9.71
CA MET A 107 -7.52 9.75 -11.09
C MET A 107 -6.90 10.67 -12.17
N HIS A 108 -6.36 11.83 -11.79
CA HIS A 108 -5.82 12.81 -12.75
C HIS A 108 -4.74 12.22 -13.66
N LYS A 109 -3.98 11.22 -13.21
CA LYS A 109 -3.03 10.49 -14.03
C LYS A 109 -3.66 9.87 -15.30
N ASN A 110 -4.94 9.49 -15.21
CA ASN A 110 -5.66 8.73 -16.25
C ASN A 110 -6.55 9.62 -17.13
N ILE A 111 -6.51 10.94 -16.95
CA ILE A 111 -7.28 11.90 -17.72
C ILE A 111 -6.79 11.96 -19.18
N LYS A 112 -7.73 11.89 -20.13
CA LYS A 112 -7.46 11.78 -21.57
C LYS A 112 -7.62 13.08 -22.35
N TYR A 113 -7.85 14.22 -21.70
CA TYR A 113 -7.88 15.53 -22.38
C TYR A 113 -6.61 16.34 -22.11
N GLY A 114 -6.18 17.11 -23.10
CA GLY A 114 -5.02 18.02 -22.94
C GLY A 114 -5.42 19.33 -22.27
N VAL A 115 -4.41 20.11 -21.84
CA VAL A 115 -4.55 21.39 -21.13
C VAL A 115 -5.48 22.37 -21.86
N LEU A 116 -5.37 22.49 -23.20
CA LEU A 116 -6.24 23.38 -23.99
C LEU A 116 -7.73 22.98 -23.92
N ALA A 117 -8.02 21.67 -23.97
CA ALA A 117 -9.39 21.20 -23.86
C ALA A 117 -9.98 21.45 -22.46
N GLY A 118 -9.16 21.39 -21.41
CA GLY A 118 -9.55 21.75 -20.05
C GLY A 118 -9.82 23.25 -19.89
N ILE A 119 -8.95 24.13 -20.41
CA ILE A 119 -9.11 25.59 -20.34
C ILE A 119 -10.36 26.04 -21.11
N LEU A 120 -10.54 25.55 -22.33
CA LEU A 120 -11.64 25.94 -23.23
C LEU A 120 -12.94 25.15 -22.92
N ARG A 121 -12.92 24.22 -21.98
CA ARG A 121 -14.07 23.37 -21.59
C ARG A 121 -14.77 22.76 -22.81
N LEU A 122 -13.98 22.15 -23.70
CA LEU A 122 -14.50 21.49 -24.90
C LEU A 122 -15.39 20.28 -24.53
N PRO A 123 -16.25 19.78 -25.42
CA PRO A 123 -17.13 18.63 -25.14
C PRO A 123 -16.39 17.41 -24.58
N LYS A 124 -15.14 17.16 -25.01
CA LYS A 124 -14.26 16.11 -24.51
C LYS A 124 -13.91 16.28 -23.02
N TYR A 125 -13.81 17.52 -22.53
CA TYR A 125 -13.61 17.80 -21.12
C TYR A 125 -14.81 17.33 -20.30
N TYR A 126 -16.03 17.71 -20.65
CA TYR A 126 -17.24 17.33 -19.91
C TYR A 126 -17.46 15.81 -19.90
N ALA A 127 -17.29 15.14 -21.03
CA ALA A 127 -17.42 13.69 -21.12
C ALA A 127 -16.41 12.95 -20.23
N GLU A 128 -15.18 13.45 -20.13
CA GLU A 128 -14.14 12.85 -19.31
C GLU A 128 -14.37 13.13 -17.82
N GLU A 129 -14.80 14.35 -17.44
CA GLU A 129 -15.16 14.67 -16.06
C GLU A 129 -16.32 13.80 -15.57
N GLU A 130 -17.34 13.59 -16.40
CA GLU A 130 -18.46 12.70 -16.07
C GLU A 130 -17.99 11.24 -15.89
N ARG A 131 -17.06 10.75 -16.74
CA ARG A 131 -16.46 9.42 -16.60
C ARG A 131 -15.73 9.30 -15.28
N VAL A 132 -14.83 10.26 -14.97
CA VAL A 132 -14.05 10.29 -13.74
C VAL A 132 -14.96 10.34 -12.51
N GLU A 133 -16.01 11.12 -12.53
CA GLU A 133 -16.97 11.21 -11.44
C GLU A 133 -17.71 9.88 -11.21
N LYS A 134 -18.18 9.24 -12.27
CA LYS A 134 -18.85 7.92 -12.19
C LYS A 134 -17.91 6.86 -11.63
N GLU A 135 -16.66 6.81 -12.10
CA GLU A 135 -15.65 5.88 -11.59
C GLU A 135 -15.29 6.16 -10.13
N ALA A 136 -15.16 7.45 -9.75
CA ALA A 136 -14.88 7.83 -8.36
C ALA A 136 -16.03 7.43 -7.42
N ILE A 137 -17.31 7.66 -7.83
CA ILE A 137 -18.47 7.22 -7.05
C ILE A 137 -18.51 5.69 -6.93
N ALA A 138 -18.19 4.96 -7.99
CA ALA A 138 -18.11 3.50 -7.94
C ALA A 138 -17.04 3.03 -6.93
N LEU A 139 -15.85 3.65 -6.91
CA LEU A 139 -14.82 3.35 -5.90
C LEU A 139 -15.28 3.69 -4.47
N LEU A 140 -15.96 4.83 -4.28
CA LEU A 140 -16.51 5.21 -2.99
C LEU A 140 -17.55 4.20 -2.49
N LYS A 141 -18.36 3.64 -3.39
CA LYS A 141 -19.31 2.59 -3.06
C LYS A 141 -18.61 1.32 -2.55
N GLU A 142 -17.48 0.94 -3.14
CA GLU A 142 -16.70 -0.22 -2.69
C GLU A 142 -16.18 -0.07 -1.26
N VAL A 143 -15.84 1.14 -0.85
CA VAL A 143 -15.38 1.43 0.51
C VAL A 143 -16.50 1.91 1.43
N GLY A 144 -17.76 1.91 0.96
CA GLY A 144 -18.96 2.30 1.74
C GLY A 144 -19.04 3.78 2.09
N LEU A 145 -18.53 4.66 1.22
CA LEU A 145 -18.48 6.11 1.43
C LEU A 145 -19.26 6.94 0.37
N ASP A 146 -19.96 6.31 -0.54
CA ASP A 146 -20.73 6.98 -1.60
C ASP A 146 -21.82 7.91 -1.08
N HIS A 147 -22.45 7.55 0.05
CA HIS A 147 -23.48 8.36 0.72
C HIS A 147 -22.93 9.64 1.37
N LYS A 148 -21.59 9.74 1.54
CA LYS A 148 -20.87 10.89 2.11
C LYS A 148 -20.02 11.62 1.08
N LYS A 149 -20.25 11.40 -0.20
CA LYS A 149 -19.39 11.91 -1.29
C LYS A 149 -19.19 13.43 -1.27
N ASP A 150 -20.17 14.18 -0.81
CA ASP A 150 -20.18 15.64 -0.77
C ASP A 150 -19.69 16.21 0.59
N GLU A 151 -19.43 15.36 1.59
CA GLU A 151 -18.87 15.77 2.87
C GLU A 151 -17.38 16.13 2.74
N LEU A 152 -16.90 17.05 3.59
CA LEU A 152 -15.46 17.32 3.69
C LEU A 152 -14.74 16.15 4.35
N ALA A 153 -13.58 15.79 3.83
CA ALA A 153 -12.80 14.65 4.33
C ALA A 153 -12.39 14.81 5.82
N CYS A 154 -12.24 16.06 6.31
CA CYS A 154 -11.94 16.32 7.73
C CYS A 154 -13.10 15.98 8.68
N ASN A 155 -14.33 15.89 8.18
CA ASN A 155 -15.52 15.60 9.00
C ASN A 155 -15.77 14.11 9.19
N LEU A 156 -15.06 13.26 8.43
CA LEU A 156 -15.20 11.82 8.54
C LEU A 156 -14.58 11.30 9.85
N PRO A 157 -15.19 10.30 10.52
CA PRO A 157 -14.55 9.49 11.54
C PRO A 157 -13.24 8.87 11.06
N TYR A 158 -12.33 8.54 11.97
CA TYR A 158 -10.99 8.03 11.65
C TYR A 158 -11.01 6.81 10.73
N GLY A 159 -11.84 5.79 11.03
CA GLY A 159 -11.96 4.60 10.20
C GLY A 159 -12.47 4.89 8.79
N GLU A 160 -13.36 5.90 8.63
CA GLU A 160 -13.83 6.33 7.31
C GLU A 160 -12.76 7.12 6.55
N GLN A 161 -11.95 7.92 7.25
CA GLN A 161 -10.79 8.58 6.63
C GLN A 161 -9.79 7.56 6.09
N ARG A 162 -9.55 6.47 6.82
CA ARG A 162 -8.68 5.37 6.37
C ARG A 162 -9.26 4.68 5.13
N ARG A 163 -10.56 4.39 5.11
CA ARG A 163 -11.23 3.83 3.93
C ARG A 163 -11.13 4.77 2.71
N LEU A 164 -11.27 6.07 2.91
CA LEU A 164 -11.08 7.07 1.85
C LEU A 164 -9.64 7.09 1.33
N GLU A 165 -8.64 6.94 2.20
CA GLU A 165 -7.24 6.87 1.80
C GLU A 165 -6.97 5.63 0.92
N ILE A 166 -7.56 4.49 1.27
CA ILE A 166 -7.50 3.27 0.45
C ILE A 166 -8.18 3.50 -0.91
N ALA A 167 -9.37 4.11 -0.95
CA ALA A 167 -10.06 4.46 -2.20
C ALA A 167 -9.20 5.36 -3.09
N ARG A 168 -8.52 6.35 -2.52
CA ARG A 168 -7.57 7.20 -3.25
C ARG A 168 -6.40 6.41 -3.86
N ALA A 169 -5.85 5.46 -3.10
CA ALA A 169 -4.78 4.62 -3.61
C ALA A 169 -5.28 3.74 -4.78
N LEU A 170 -6.46 3.13 -4.65
CA LEU A 170 -7.11 2.34 -5.71
C LEU A 170 -7.44 3.16 -6.96
N ALA A 171 -7.79 4.44 -6.79
CA ALA A 171 -8.09 5.35 -7.90
C ALA A 171 -6.91 5.55 -8.87
N THR A 172 -5.69 5.22 -8.45
CA THR A 172 -4.52 5.20 -9.33
C THR A 172 -4.42 3.95 -10.22
N ASN A 173 -5.36 3.01 -10.07
CA ASN A 173 -5.39 1.70 -10.73
C ASN A 173 -4.08 0.91 -10.53
N PRO A 174 -3.72 0.59 -9.27
CA PRO A 174 -2.45 -0.04 -8.96
C PRO A 174 -2.48 -1.55 -9.26
N LYS A 175 -1.31 -2.10 -9.58
CA LYS A 175 -1.05 -3.56 -9.59
C LYS A 175 -0.64 -4.04 -8.20
N ILE A 176 0.03 -3.19 -7.43
CA ILE A 176 0.44 -3.47 -6.05
C ILE A 176 -0.03 -2.32 -5.15
N LEU A 177 -0.69 -2.67 -4.06
CA LEU A 177 -1.13 -1.76 -3.01
C LEU A 177 -0.36 -2.02 -1.72
N PHE A 178 0.36 -1.02 -1.24
CA PHE A 178 1.05 -1.04 0.03
C PHE A 178 0.17 -0.41 1.11
N LEU A 179 -0.13 -1.17 2.16
CA LEU A 179 -0.90 -0.73 3.32
C LEU A 179 0.02 -0.65 4.55
N ASP A 180 0.18 0.55 5.08
CA ASP A 180 1.07 0.84 6.22
C ASP A 180 0.23 1.05 7.48
N GLU A 181 0.17 0.03 8.33
CA GLU A 181 -0.60 -0.04 9.58
C GLU A 181 -2.06 0.46 9.40
N PRO A 182 -2.84 -0.16 8.49
CA PRO A 182 -4.16 0.35 8.17
C PRO A 182 -5.17 0.22 9.32
N ALA A 183 -4.98 -0.71 10.27
CA ALA A 183 -5.84 -0.90 11.43
C ALA A 183 -5.43 -0.09 12.68
N ALA A 184 -4.32 0.65 12.62
CA ALA A 184 -3.83 1.41 13.76
C ALA A 184 -4.89 2.39 14.29
N GLY A 185 -5.18 2.31 15.60
CA GLY A 185 -6.16 3.18 16.28
C GLY A 185 -7.63 2.83 16.04
N MET A 186 -7.93 1.70 15.40
CA MET A 186 -9.28 1.18 15.20
C MET A 186 -9.74 0.31 16.38
N ASN A 187 -11.04 0.29 16.61
CA ASN A 187 -11.64 -0.67 17.53
C ASN A 187 -11.79 -2.06 16.84
N PRO A 188 -12.06 -3.16 17.60
CA PRO A 188 -12.14 -4.51 17.03
C PRO A 188 -13.17 -4.66 15.91
N GLN A 189 -14.31 -3.95 15.98
CA GLN A 189 -15.32 -3.99 14.93
C GLN A 189 -14.83 -3.32 13.64
N GLU A 190 -14.22 -2.14 13.76
CA GLU A 190 -13.63 -1.42 12.63
C GLU A 190 -12.48 -2.22 11.99
N THR A 191 -11.66 -2.91 12.79
CA THR A 191 -10.61 -3.80 12.30
C THR A 191 -11.20 -4.97 11.49
N ASN A 192 -12.27 -5.61 11.99
CA ASN A 192 -12.95 -6.68 11.26
C ASN A 192 -13.56 -6.19 9.93
N ASP A 193 -14.15 -5.01 9.93
CA ASP A 193 -14.73 -4.43 8.71
C ASP A 193 -13.65 -4.04 7.70
N LEU A 194 -12.51 -3.52 8.18
CA LEU A 194 -11.34 -3.25 7.35
C LEU A 194 -10.74 -4.54 6.78
N THR A 195 -10.67 -5.60 7.58
CA THR A 195 -10.18 -6.93 7.15
C THR A 195 -10.98 -7.45 5.97
N LYS A 196 -12.32 -7.41 6.06
CA LYS A 196 -13.20 -7.79 4.95
C LYS A 196 -12.97 -6.91 3.72
N LEU A 197 -12.89 -5.59 3.93
CA LEU A 197 -12.64 -4.65 2.85
C LEU A 197 -11.33 -4.95 2.12
N ILE A 198 -10.24 -5.30 2.82
CA ILE A 198 -8.94 -5.64 2.22
C ILE A 198 -9.07 -6.89 1.32
N HIS A 199 -9.79 -7.92 1.77
CA HIS A 199 -10.07 -9.10 0.96
C HIS A 199 -10.90 -8.77 -0.28
N ASP A 200 -12.00 -8.03 -0.11
CA ASP A 200 -12.88 -7.63 -1.22
C ASP A 200 -12.11 -6.82 -2.27
N ILE A 201 -11.25 -5.90 -1.82
CA ILE A 201 -10.39 -5.10 -2.70
C ILE A 201 -9.41 -5.99 -3.47
N LYS A 202 -8.71 -6.90 -2.77
CA LYS A 202 -7.77 -7.82 -3.41
C LYS A 202 -8.42 -8.56 -4.58
N ASP A 203 -9.57 -9.18 -4.30
CA ASP A 203 -10.26 -10.02 -5.27
C ASP A 203 -10.90 -9.21 -6.40
N LYS A 204 -11.63 -8.14 -6.05
CA LYS A 204 -12.39 -7.34 -7.00
C LYS A 204 -11.51 -6.53 -7.95
N PHE A 205 -10.42 -5.96 -7.44
CA PHE A 205 -9.49 -5.15 -8.24
C PHE A 205 -8.29 -5.95 -8.75
N ASN A 206 -8.24 -7.25 -8.44
CA ASN A 206 -7.16 -8.13 -8.86
C ASN A 206 -5.77 -7.55 -8.51
N VAL A 207 -5.65 -6.98 -7.32
CA VAL A 207 -4.47 -6.27 -6.83
C VAL A 207 -3.66 -7.13 -5.87
N THR A 208 -2.34 -7.06 -5.97
CA THR A 208 -1.42 -7.62 -4.97
C THR A 208 -1.35 -6.66 -3.78
N ILE A 209 -1.46 -7.16 -2.55
CA ILE A 209 -1.42 -6.31 -1.35
C ILE A 209 -0.23 -6.68 -0.49
N ILE A 210 0.52 -5.67 -0.05
CA ILE A 210 1.59 -5.82 0.94
C ILE A 210 1.22 -4.98 2.15
N LEU A 211 1.13 -5.65 3.30
CA LEU A 211 0.60 -5.10 4.54
C LEU A 211 1.69 -5.05 5.60
N ILE A 212 1.93 -3.88 6.21
CA ILE A 212 2.62 -3.81 7.51
C ILE A 212 1.55 -3.71 8.58
N GLU A 213 1.62 -4.56 9.60
CA GLU A 213 0.76 -4.52 10.77
C GLU A 213 1.47 -5.01 12.01
N HIS A 214 1.02 -4.54 13.17
CA HIS A 214 1.46 -4.99 14.48
C HIS A 214 0.44 -5.94 15.14
N ASP A 215 -0.82 -5.91 14.70
CA ASP A 215 -1.84 -6.85 15.15
C ASP A 215 -1.61 -8.20 14.47
N MET A 216 -0.98 -9.11 15.23
CA MET A 216 -0.68 -10.47 14.77
C MET A 216 -1.95 -11.26 14.46
N SER A 217 -3.06 -11.01 15.16
CA SER A 217 -4.31 -11.72 14.91
C SER A 217 -4.88 -11.37 13.53
N LEU A 218 -4.82 -10.10 13.16
CA LEU A 218 -5.19 -9.63 11.83
C LEU A 218 -4.27 -10.25 10.77
N VAL A 219 -2.95 -10.14 10.92
CA VAL A 219 -1.97 -10.65 9.95
C VAL A 219 -2.15 -12.16 9.72
N MET A 220 -2.26 -12.94 10.80
CA MET A 220 -2.44 -14.39 10.71
C MET A 220 -3.77 -14.81 10.08
N THR A 221 -4.79 -13.93 10.13
CA THR A 221 -6.11 -14.22 9.57
C THR A 221 -6.17 -13.92 8.08
N ILE A 222 -5.52 -12.84 7.60
CA ILE A 222 -5.72 -12.37 6.23
C ILE A 222 -4.56 -12.63 5.28
N CYS A 223 -3.33 -12.75 5.79
CA CYS A 223 -2.17 -12.91 4.93
C CYS A 223 -2.02 -14.35 4.45
N GLU A 224 -1.75 -14.53 3.17
CA GLU A 224 -1.45 -15.84 2.56
C GLU A 224 0.00 -16.23 2.80
N ARG A 225 0.88 -15.23 2.90
CA ARG A 225 2.30 -15.39 3.16
C ARG A 225 2.83 -14.21 3.98
N ILE A 226 3.81 -14.47 4.82
CA ILE A 226 4.37 -13.49 5.74
C ILE A 226 5.89 -13.47 5.61
N TYR A 227 6.46 -12.28 5.49
CA TYR A 227 7.89 -12.01 5.66
C TYR A 227 8.13 -11.43 7.05
N VAL A 228 9.09 -11.99 7.77
CA VAL A 228 9.47 -11.53 9.11
C VAL A 228 10.83 -10.86 9.04
N LEU A 229 10.87 -9.60 9.45
CA LEU A 229 12.12 -8.83 9.59
C LEU A 229 12.55 -8.79 11.05
N ASP A 230 13.86 -8.88 11.24
CA ASP A 230 14.51 -8.60 12.51
C ASP A 230 15.88 -7.97 12.24
N TYR A 231 16.20 -6.85 12.93
CA TYR A 231 17.43 -6.07 12.74
C TYR A 231 17.83 -5.87 11.26
N GLY A 232 16.85 -5.53 10.43
CA GLY A 232 17.03 -5.26 8.98
C GLY A 232 17.20 -6.50 8.11
N LYS A 233 17.10 -7.72 8.64
CA LYS A 233 17.23 -8.98 7.90
C LYS A 233 15.89 -9.69 7.82
N CYS A 234 15.65 -10.41 6.73
CA CYS A 234 14.54 -11.35 6.65
C CYS A 234 14.96 -12.64 7.38
N ILE A 235 14.30 -12.94 8.52
CA ILE A 235 14.60 -14.12 9.36
C ILE A 235 13.70 -15.31 9.06
N ALA A 236 12.51 -15.06 8.49
CA ALA A 236 11.56 -16.08 8.08
C ALA A 236 10.67 -15.61 6.95
N ASN A 237 10.18 -16.54 6.14
CA ASN A 237 9.19 -16.34 5.10
C ASN A 237 8.39 -17.64 4.95
N GLY A 238 7.07 -17.58 5.01
CA GLY A 238 6.20 -18.75 4.92
C GLY A 238 4.72 -18.43 5.13
N VAL A 239 3.89 -19.45 5.17
CA VAL A 239 2.47 -19.32 5.50
C VAL A 239 2.28 -19.00 6.99
N PRO A 240 1.14 -18.40 7.39
CA PRO A 240 0.91 -18.00 8.79
C PRO A 240 1.23 -19.08 9.84
N GLU A 241 0.82 -20.34 9.59
CA GLU A 241 1.08 -21.45 10.52
C GLU A 241 2.58 -21.78 10.70
N GLU A 242 3.37 -21.66 9.63
CA GLU A 242 4.83 -21.86 9.70
C GLU A 242 5.49 -20.73 10.50
N ILE A 243 5.05 -19.49 10.27
CA ILE A 243 5.58 -18.30 10.95
C ILE A 243 5.26 -18.34 12.44
N LYS A 244 4.02 -18.69 12.81
CA LYS A 244 3.57 -18.80 14.20
C LYS A 244 4.41 -19.77 15.03
N ASN A 245 4.85 -20.87 14.41
CA ASN A 245 5.60 -21.94 15.08
C ASN A 245 7.12 -21.84 14.87
N ASN A 246 7.61 -20.80 14.22
CA ASN A 246 9.03 -20.64 13.93
C ASN A 246 9.81 -20.15 15.16
N PRO A 247 10.79 -20.93 15.69
CA PRO A 247 11.53 -20.57 16.90
C PRO A 247 12.25 -19.23 16.82
N ARG A 248 12.80 -18.89 15.63
CA ARG A 248 13.50 -17.59 15.42
C ARG A 248 12.53 -16.42 15.48
N VAL A 249 11.30 -16.60 14.99
CA VAL A 249 10.27 -15.57 15.06
C VAL A 249 9.82 -15.37 16.49
N ILE A 250 9.57 -16.46 17.23
CA ILE A 250 9.19 -16.41 18.64
C ILE A 250 10.29 -15.71 19.46
N GLU A 251 11.57 -16.06 19.26
CA GLU A 251 12.70 -15.44 19.94
C GLU A 251 12.81 -13.93 19.64
N ALA A 252 12.61 -13.52 18.39
CA ALA A 252 12.66 -12.12 17.99
C ALA A 252 11.60 -11.25 18.69
N TYR A 253 10.41 -11.81 18.94
CA TYR A 253 9.34 -11.09 19.64
C TYR A 253 9.46 -11.17 21.17
N LEU A 254 9.93 -12.28 21.74
CA LEU A 254 10.16 -12.42 23.19
C LEU A 254 11.38 -11.64 23.68
N GLY A 255 12.37 -11.39 22.83
CA GLY A 255 13.56 -10.61 23.18
C GLY A 255 13.29 -9.12 23.42
N GLU A 256 12.11 -8.60 23.08
CA GLU A 256 11.70 -7.22 23.37
C GLU A 256 11.05 -7.04 24.76
N GLU A 257 10.74 -8.11 25.49
CA GLU A 257 10.08 -8.06 26.82
C GLU A 257 11.06 -7.99 28.00
N ILE A 258 12.36 -7.69 27.75
CA ILE A 258 13.39 -7.55 28.83
C ILE A 258 13.92 -6.13 28.88
#